data_fca8f583b2b2a79c2dd292116d78c9e4
#
_entry.id   fca8f583b2b2a79c2dd292116d78c9e4
#
_cell.length_a   1.000
_cell.length_b   1.000
_cell.length_c   1.000
_cell.angle_alpha   90.00
_cell.angle_beta   90.00
_cell.angle_gamma   90.00
#
_symmetry.space_group_name_H-M   'P 1'
#
loop_
_entity.id
_entity.type
_entity.pdbx_description
1 polymer ?
#
loop_
_entity_poly.entity_id
_entity_poly.type
_entity_poly.pdbx_seq_one_letter_code
_entity_poly.pdbx_strand_id
1 'polypeptide(L)'
;MGDDSVIVGRGHRGELIALHNTCRHRGMPVCEGESGHVERWVCPYHQWSYELDGSLRTCGGMNDQLQRADYGLVRAGVAEIGGLVFVWLGSDPEPLGEAATELAAALAPQGLERATVAHQIDYEVGANWKLIWDNNRECWHCHASHPQYVRANFDNAPDNETTRALIARRSSDHARALGVARAVDHGEPGLYPFPSPGRWWSASRTSLAPDFVTESLDGAPVAPLMGEYAEYDVGTLRVRTVPNFWCHASADHVVATRLAPAGPELTRVRVQWLVDREAVAGRDYDPGRLLPFWRVTSEQDWSLCERNHRGVRNPAFVPGPYSLAREQNVIAFADWYLARVADAGQVAKA
;
A
#
# COMPACT_ATOMS: atom_id res chain seq x y z
N MET A 1 1.57 -9.50 9.97
CA MET A 1 0.90 -10.30 8.92
C MET A 1 0.61 -11.66 9.50
N GLY A 2 -0.57 -12.20 9.30
CA GLY A 2 -1.03 -13.33 10.11
C GLY A 2 -1.05 -12.92 11.58
N ASP A 3 -0.51 -13.76 12.45
CA ASP A 3 -0.43 -13.48 13.90
C ASP A 3 0.83 -12.70 14.30
N ASP A 4 1.71 -12.37 13.34
CA ASP A 4 2.93 -11.63 13.62
C ASP A 4 2.63 -10.16 13.91
N SER A 5 3.06 -9.70 15.08
CA SER A 5 2.98 -8.31 15.52
C SER A 5 4.35 -7.66 15.50
N VAL A 6 4.43 -6.47 14.94
CA VAL A 6 5.67 -5.69 14.83
C VAL A 6 5.43 -4.28 15.35
N ILE A 7 6.35 -3.81 16.15
CA ILE A 7 6.43 -2.42 16.59
C ILE A 7 7.27 -1.67 15.57
N VAL A 8 6.73 -0.60 15.00
CA VAL A 8 7.47 0.32 14.15
C VAL A 8 7.47 1.68 14.81
N GLY A 9 8.62 2.29 14.97
CA GLY A 9 8.75 3.55 15.66
C GLY A 9 10.02 4.31 15.27
N ARG A 10 10.19 5.47 15.87
CA ARG A 10 11.43 6.26 15.75
C ARG A 10 12.18 6.25 17.07
N GLY A 11 13.48 6.00 16.98
CA GLY A 11 14.40 6.10 18.11
C GLY A 11 14.69 7.55 18.52
N HIS A 12 15.54 7.71 19.52
CA HIS A 12 15.88 9.02 20.08
C HIS A 12 16.53 10.01 19.09
N ARG A 13 17.15 9.51 18.05
CA ARG A 13 17.79 10.32 16.98
C ARG A 13 16.92 10.45 15.73
N GLY A 14 15.65 9.97 15.80
CA GLY A 14 14.73 9.99 14.68
C GLY A 14 14.89 8.81 13.71
N GLU A 15 15.83 7.89 13.97
CA GLU A 15 16.04 6.69 13.17
C GLU A 15 14.82 5.77 13.22
N LEU A 16 14.47 5.18 12.09
CA LEU A 16 13.37 4.24 11.99
C LEU A 16 13.77 2.87 12.54
N ILE A 17 12.93 2.29 13.37
CA ILE A 17 13.17 1.03 14.06
C ILE A 17 11.96 0.12 13.88
N ALA A 18 12.19 -1.17 13.61
CA ALA A 18 11.17 -2.21 13.67
C ALA A 18 11.62 -3.36 14.56
N LEU A 19 10.73 -3.81 15.42
CA LEU A 19 10.99 -4.87 16.40
C LEU A 19 9.83 -5.87 16.37
N HIS A 20 10.12 -7.16 16.44
CA HIS A 20 9.07 -8.13 16.73
C HIS A 20 8.49 -7.87 18.11
N ASN A 21 7.17 -7.73 18.18
CA ASN A 21 6.44 -7.39 19.41
C ASN A 21 6.30 -8.61 20.34
N THR A 22 7.43 -9.16 20.77
CA THR A 22 7.45 -10.36 21.61
C THR A 22 8.59 -10.31 22.62
N CYS A 23 8.26 -10.31 23.89
CA CYS A 23 9.22 -10.29 25.00
C CYS A 23 10.10 -11.55 25.00
N ARG A 24 11.41 -11.37 25.08
CA ARG A 24 12.38 -12.46 25.06
C ARG A 24 12.35 -13.36 26.32
N HIS A 25 11.60 -12.96 27.35
CA HIS A 25 11.41 -13.79 28.54
C HIS A 25 10.41 -14.94 28.27
N ARG A 26 9.17 -14.63 27.93
CA ARG A 26 8.10 -15.64 27.77
C ARG A 26 7.07 -15.27 26.67
N GLY A 27 7.47 -14.47 25.68
CA GLY A 27 6.67 -14.21 24.49
C GLY A 27 5.54 -13.21 24.62
N MET A 28 5.36 -12.56 25.79
CA MET A 28 4.31 -11.56 25.97
C MET A 28 4.53 -10.36 25.01
N PRO A 29 3.50 -9.87 24.31
CA PRO A 29 3.59 -8.60 23.61
C PRO A 29 4.02 -7.47 24.53
N VAL A 30 4.95 -6.63 24.09
CA VAL A 30 5.45 -5.50 24.90
C VAL A 30 4.71 -4.20 24.59
N CYS A 31 3.98 -4.16 23.48
CA CYS A 31 3.14 -3.04 23.06
C CYS A 31 1.80 -3.58 22.55
N GLU A 32 0.68 -3.05 23.10
CA GLU A 32 -0.68 -3.43 22.70
C GLU A 32 -1.42 -2.28 21.99
N GLY A 33 -0.91 -1.05 22.10
CA GLY A 33 -1.49 0.12 21.46
C GLY A 33 -1.21 0.18 19.96
N GLU A 34 -2.15 0.71 19.19
CA GLU A 34 -1.96 0.93 17.74
C GLU A 34 -0.96 2.05 17.44
N SER A 35 -0.88 3.05 18.32
CA SER A 35 0.06 4.17 18.22
C SER A 35 0.29 4.80 19.60
N GLY A 36 1.40 5.51 19.77
CA GLY A 36 1.70 6.19 21.01
C GLY A 36 3.14 6.67 21.08
N HIS A 37 3.51 7.11 22.26
CA HIS A 37 4.86 7.55 22.60
C HIS A 37 5.33 6.85 23.86
N VAL A 38 6.52 6.29 23.83
CA VAL A 38 7.17 5.64 24.96
C VAL A 38 8.64 6.05 25.04
N GLU A 39 9.19 6.13 26.24
CA GLU A 39 10.63 6.30 26.44
C GLU A 39 11.40 4.99 26.34
N ARG A 40 10.72 3.87 26.59
CA ARG A 40 11.24 2.49 26.56
C ARG A 40 10.10 1.50 26.46
N TRP A 41 10.39 0.30 26.02
CA TRP A 41 9.44 -0.81 26.03
C TRP A 41 9.47 -1.51 27.38
N VAL A 42 8.32 -1.74 28.00
CA VAL A 42 8.22 -2.46 29.28
C VAL A 42 7.21 -3.59 29.12
N CYS A 43 7.68 -4.82 29.28
CA CYS A 43 6.83 -6.00 29.24
C CYS A 43 5.84 -5.97 30.43
N PRO A 44 4.52 -6.02 30.17
CA PRO A 44 3.53 -5.93 31.26
C PRO A 44 3.51 -7.18 32.16
N TYR A 45 4.14 -8.29 31.74
CA TYR A 45 4.08 -9.55 32.47
C TYR A 45 5.09 -9.60 33.62
N HIS A 46 6.39 -9.45 33.37
CA HIS A 46 7.43 -9.56 34.39
C HIS A 46 8.38 -8.35 34.42
N GLN A 47 7.94 -7.23 33.85
CA GLN A 47 8.66 -5.94 33.90
C GLN A 47 10.05 -5.96 33.28
N TRP A 48 10.34 -6.91 32.35
CA TRP A 48 11.51 -6.78 31.53
C TRP A 48 11.40 -5.51 30.71
N SER A 49 12.45 -4.72 30.68
CA SER A 49 12.44 -3.47 29.92
C SER A 49 13.53 -3.44 28.88
N TYR A 50 13.21 -2.78 27.77
CA TYR A 50 14.08 -2.67 26.61
C TYR A 50 14.19 -1.19 26.21
N GLU A 51 15.36 -0.81 25.72
CA GLU A 51 15.53 0.48 25.07
C GLU A 51 14.71 0.56 23.77
N LEU A 52 14.57 1.75 23.19
CA LEU A 52 13.82 1.91 21.95
C LEU A 52 14.41 1.09 20.79
N ASP A 53 15.74 0.86 20.79
CA ASP A 53 16.43 0.04 19.79
C ASP A 53 16.25 -1.47 19.99
N GLY A 54 15.53 -1.88 21.03
CA GLY A 54 15.27 -3.27 21.39
C GLY A 54 16.29 -3.90 22.33
N SER A 55 17.38 -3.24 22.68
CA SER A 55 18.37 -3.80 23.62
C SER A 55 17.77 -3.99 25.02
N LEU A 56 18.10 -5.12 25.69
CA LEU A 56 17.59 -5.43 27.01
C LEU A 56 18.24 -4.51 28.05
N ARG A 57 17.40 -3.73 28.74
CA ARG A 57 17.82 -2.82 29.81
C ARG A 57 17.79 -3.47 31.18
N THR A 58 16.62 -3.99 31.58
CA THR A 58 16.43 -4.64 32.89
C THR A 58 15.69 -5.96 32.76
N CYS A 59 16.08 -6.93 33.60
CA CYS A 59 15.49 -8.26 33.69
C CYS A 59 15.47 -8.70 35.16
N GLY A 60 14.76 -7.96 36.02
CA GLY A 60 14.71 -8.21 37.44
C GLY A 60 14.37 -9.66 37.81
N GLY A 61 15.01 -10.19 38.85
CA GLY A 61 14.81 -11.55 39.34
C GLY A 61 15.58 -12.65 38.57
N MET A 62 16.34 -12.27 37.56
CA MET A 62 17.22 -13.21 36.84
C MET A 62 18.56 -13.32 37.52
N ASN A 63 19.27 -14.47 37.33
CA ASN A 63 20.59 -14.70 37.85
C ASN A 63 21.64 -13.80 37.15
N ASP A 64 22.77 -13.60 37.83
CA ASP A 64 23.86 -12.72 37.32
C ASP A 64 24.62 -13.30 36.12
N GLN A 65 24.33 -14.55 35.72
CA GLN A 65 24.98 -15.20 34.56
C GLN A 65 24.26 -14.87 33.23
N LEU A 66 23.10 -14.22 33.27
CA LEU A 66 22.35 -13.85 32.05
C LEU A 66 23.12 -12.76 31.29
N GLN A 67 23.54 -13.09 30.07
CA GLN A 67 24.16 -12.12 29.15
C GLN A 67 23.08 -11.27 28.51
N ARG A 68 22.85 -10.04 28.99
CA ARG A 68 21.77 -9.14 28.50
C ARG A 68 21.79 -8.90 27.00
N ALA A 69 22.98 -8.91 26.39
CA ALA A 69 23.14 -8.72 24.95
C ALA A 69 22.39 -9.77 24.12
N ASP A 70 22.18 -10.98 24.65
CA ASP A 70 21.54 -12.09 23.95
C ASP A 70 19.99 -12.04 24.02
N TYR A 71 19.45 -11.13 24.84
CA TYR A 71 18.02 -11.09 25.15
C TYR A 71 17.32 -9.78 24.72
N GLY A 72 17.90 -9.04 23.79
CA GLY A 72 17.20 -7.93 23.13
C GLY A 72 15.99 -8.40 22.32
N LEU A 73 15.02 -7.52 22.09
CA LEU A 73 13.93 -7.79 21.17
C LEU A 73 14.49 -8.08 19.77
N VAL A 74 13.90 -9.03 19.07
CA VAL A 74 14.33 -9.39 17.72
C VAL A 74 13.99 -8.24 16.79
N ARG A 75 14.97 -7.79 16.00
CA ARG A 75 14.76 -6.73 15.02
C ARG A 75 14.10 -7.28 13.76
N ALA A 76 13.19 -6.52 13.21
CA ALA A 76 12.69 -6.66 11.84
C ALA A 76 13.42 -5.66 10.94
N GLY A 77 13.51 -5.94 9.66
CA GLY A 77 14.01 -4.98 8.68
C GLY A 77 13.00 -3.86 8.49
N VAL A 78 13.49 -2.62 8.35
CA VAL A 78 12.62 -1.48 8.08
C VAL A 78 13.33 -0.46 7.20
N ALA A 79 12.58 0.15 6.27
CA ALA A 79 13.06 1.25 5.45
C ALA A 79 11.91 2.21 5.13
N GLU A 80 12.26 3.46 4.87
CA GLU A 80 11.36 4.49 4.38
C GLU A 80 11.73 4.86 2.95
N ILE A 81 10.74 4.88 2.07
CA ILE A 81 10.89 5.30 0.67
C ILE A 81 9.77 6.28 0.34
N GLY A 82 10.11 7.55 0.12
CA GLY A 82 9.14 8.57 -0.28
C GLY A 82 7.93 8.69 0.65
N GLY A 83 8.15 8.57 1.98
CA GLY A 83 7.09 8.64 3.00
C GLY A 83 6.34 7.33 3.26
N LEU A 84 6.62 6.26 2.50
CA LEU A 84 6.10 4.92 2.75
C LEU A 84 7.07 4.10 3.60
N VAL A 85 6.57 3.44 4.64
CA VAL A 85 7.36 2.58 5.52
C VAL A 85 7.18 1.12 5.14
N PHE A 86 8.29 0.47 4.79
CA PHE A 86 8.36 -0.94 4.45
C PHE A 86 8.96 -1.73 5.61
N VAL A 87 8.36 -2.88 5.92
CA VAL A 87 8.82 -3.77 6.99
C VAL A 87 9.10 -5.15 6.41
N TRP A 88 10.23 -5.72 6.80
CA TRP A 88 10.63 -7.07 6.47
C TRP A 88 10.68 -7.92 7.73
N LEU A 89 9.90 -9.01 7.78
CA LEU A 89 9.81 -9.88 8.96
C LEU A 89 10.88 -10.96 9.01
N GLY A 90 11.52 -11.26 7.88
CA GLY A 90 12.60 -12.24 7.79
C GLY A 90 13.90 -11.76 8.44
N SER A 91 14.79 -12.69 8.70
CA SER A 91 16.11 -12.41 9.29
C SER A 91 17.09 -11.71 8.36
N ASP A 92 16.86 -11.82 7.05
CA ASP A 92 17.73 -11.26 6.00
C ASP A 92 16.87 -10.46 5.01
N PRO A 93 16.77 -9.12 5.18
CA PRO A 93 15.98 -8.29 4.29
C PRO A 93 16.63 -8.23 2.91
N GLU A 94 15.82 -8.46 1.88
CA GLU A 94 16.28 -8.23 0.51
C GLU A 94 16.67 -6.76 0.32
N PRO A 95 17.76 -6.50 -0.40
CA PRO A 95 18.13 -5.13 -0.75
C PRO A 95 17.01 -4.46 -1.52
N LEU A 96 16.64 -3.26 -1.12
CA LEU A 96 15.60 -2.48 -1.82
C LEU A 96 16.05 -2.06 -3.23
N GLY A 97 17.37 -2.00 -3.47
CA GLY A 97 17.97 -1.82 -4.80
C GLY A 97 17.39 -0.61 -5.55
N GLU A 98 16.99 -0.85 -6.79
CA GLU A 98 16.38 0.17 -7.66
C GLU A 98 15.09 0.77 -7.08
N ALA A 99 14.34 -0.02 -6.30
CA ALA A 99 13.10 0.46 -5.68
C ALA A 99 13.33 1.66 -4.77
N ALA A 100 14.44 1.68 -4.01
CA ALA A 100 14.78 2.80 -3.14
C ALA A 100 14.95 4.12 -3.94
N THR A 101 15.46 4.03 -5.15
CA THR A 101 15.71 5.21 -6.00
C THR A 101 14.51 5.55 -6.88
N GLU A 102 13.98 4.58 -7.62
CA GLU A 102 12.93 4.84 -8.60
C GLU A 102 11.57 5.09 -7.96
N LEU A 103 11.22 4.33 -6.92
CA LEU A 103 9.98 4.54 -6.19
C LEU A 103 10.02 5.85 -5.40
N ALA A 104 11.17 6.19 -4.79
CA ALA A 104 11.35 7.48 -4.14
C ALA A 104 11.21 8.65 -5.13
N ALA A 105 11.81 8.54 -6.33
CA ALA A 105 11.69 9.56 -7.36
C ALA A 105 10.23 9.70 -7.86
N ALA A 106 9.50 8.60 -8.01
CA ALA A 106 8.09 8.63 -8.40
C ALA A 106 7.19 9.30 -7.33
N LEU A 107 7.49 9.09 -6.05
CA LEU A 107 6.72 9.62 -4.91
C LEU A 107 7.14 11.04 -4.50
N ALA A 108 8.35 11.48 -4.85
CA ALA A 108 8.88 12.78 -4.40
C ALA A 108 7.94 13.96 -4.65
N PRO A 109 7.30 14.12 -5.82
CA PRO A 109 6.39 15.25 -6.04
C PRO A 109 5.18 15.24 -5.11
N GLN A 110 4.79 14.07 -4.58
CA GLN A 110 3.64 13.93 -3.70
C GLN A 110 3.89 14.43 -2.27
N GLY A 111 5.13 14.41 -1.79
CA GLY A 111 5.51 14.89 -0.47
C GLY A 111 4.85 14.12 0.67
N LEU A 112 4.79 12.78 0.58
CA LEU A 112 4.07 11.95 1.58
C LEU A 112 4.67 12.06 2.98
N GLU A 113 5.93 12.39 3.14
CA GLU A 113 6.58 12.66 4.43
C GLU A 113 6.00 13.89 5.14
N ARG A 114 5.25 14.72 4.42
CA ARG A 114 4.52 15.88 4.94
C ARG A 114 3.01 15.68 4.92
N ALA A 115 2.55 14.49 4.61
CA ALA A 115 1.12 14.18 4.62
C ALA A 115 0.60 13.88 6.03
N THR A 116 -0.70 14.04 6.20
CA THR A 116 -1.44 13.59 7.36
C THR A 116 -2.62 12.71 6.94
N VAL A 117 -3.01 11.77 7.80
CA VAL A 117 -4.21 10.95 7.56
C VAL A 117 -5.45 11.79 7.90
N ALA A 118 -6.16 12.22 6.87
CA ALA A 118 -7.41 12.96 7.01
C ALA A 118 -8.57 12.05 7.47
N HIS A 119 -8.55 10.80 6.99
CA HIS A 119 -9.55 9.80 7.35
C HIS A 119 -9.03 8.38 7.13
N GLN A 120 -9.55 7.43 7.90
CA GLN A 120 -9.23 6.01 7.79
C GLN A 120 -10.49 5.17 7.93
N ILE A 121 -10.60 4.13 7.12
CA ILE A 121 -11.61 3.09 7.28
C ILE A 121 -10.90 1.74 7.31
N ASP A 122 -11.20 0.94 8.32
CA ASP A 122 -10.77 -0.44 8.43
C ASP A 122 -11.95 -1.36 8.07
N TYR A 123 -11.75 -2.22 7.08
CA TYR A 123 -12.73 -3.20 6.62
C TYR A 123 -12.29 -4.61 7.01
N GLU A 124 -13.25 -5.45 7.36
CA GLU A 124 -13.08 -6.89 7.39
C GLU A 124 -13.76 -7.49 6.17
N VAL A 125 -12.97 -7.95 5.21
CA VAL A 125 -13.45 -8.49 3.93
C VAL A 125 -13.40 -10.01 3.99
N GLY A 126 -14.56 -10.67 3.84
CA GLY A 126 -14.72 -12.12 3.86
C GLY A 126 -14.18 -12.79 2.60
N ALA A 127 -12.92 -12.52 2.29
CA ALA A 127 -12.22 -13.06 1.12
C ALA A 127 -10.73 -13.30 1.43
N ASN A 128 -10.13 -14.22 0.67
CA ASN A 128 -8.70 -14.41 0.69
C ASN A 128 -8.00 -13.17 0.08
N TRP A 129 -6.92 -12.72 0.70
CA TRP A 129 -6.17 -11.53 0.29
C TRP A 129 -5.69 -11.57 -1.18
N LYS A 130 -5.44 -12.75 -1.73
CA LYS A 130 -5.02 -12.89 -3.15
C LYS A 130 -6.15 -12.49 -4.10
N LEU A 131 -7.41 -12.81 -3.78
CA LEU A 131 -8.55 -12.39 -4.60
C LEU A 131 -8.74 -10.86 -4.58
N ILE A 132 -8.49 -10.24 -3.43
CA ILE A 132 -8.54 -8.78 -3.31
C ILE A 132 -7.38 -8.14 -4.09
N TRP A 133 -6.20 -8.75 -4.03
CA TRP A 133 -5.05 -8.30 -4.80
C TRP A 133 -5.29 -8.46 -6.30
N ASP A 134 -5.77 -9.62 -6.76
CA ASP A 134 -6.10 -9.89 -8.16
C ASP A 134 -7.12 -8.89 -8.70
N ASN A 135 -8.19 -8.60 -7.93
CA ASN A 135 -9.18 -7.60 -8.29
C ASN A 135 -8.55 -6.22 -8.55
N ASN A 136 -7.59 -5.77 -7.73
CA ASN A 136 -6.86 -4.51 -7.97
C ASN A 136 -5.89 -4.57 -9.17
N ARG A 137 -5.55 -5.76 -9.68
CA ARG A 137 -4.54 -5.91 -10.75
C ARG A 137 -5.10 -5.82 -12.15
N GLU A 138 -6.40 -5.82 -12.31
CA GLU A 138 -7.09 -5.63 -13.57
C GLU A 138 -8.27 -4.66 -13.37
N CYS A 139 -8.84 -4.15 -14.44
CA CYS A 139 -10.01 -3.27 -14.39
C CYS A 139 -11.11 -3.73 -15.37
N TRP A 140 -11.11 -5.01 -15.73
CA TRP A 140 -12.13 -5.53 -16.64
C TRP A 140 -13.53 -5.50 -16.03
N HIS A 141 -13.63 -5.71 -14.71
CA HIS A 141 -14.86 -5.58 -13.95
C HIS A 141 -15.33 -4.14 -13.75
N CYS A 142 -14.43 -3.14 -13.87
CA CYS A 142 -14.71 -1.76 -13.49
C CYS A 142 -15.88 -1.15 -14.27
N HIS A 143 -16.02 -1.48 -15.57
CA HIS A 143 -17.08 -0.94 -16.39
C HIS A 143 -18.48 -1.26 -15.88
N ALA A 144 -18.67 -2.46 -15.35
CA ALA A 144 -19.95 -2.91 -14.81
C ALA A 144 -20.16 -2.54 -13.34
N SER A 145 -19.07 -2.26 -12.60
CA SER A 145 -19.09 -2.19 -11.14
C SER A 145 -18.84 -0.78 -10.59
N HIS A 146 -18.09 0.06 -11.30
CA HIS A 146 -17.59 1.35 -10.79
C HIS A 146 -17.91 2.53 -11.73
N PRO A 147 -19.19 2.92 -11.89
CA PRO A 147 -19.55 3.97 -12.84
C PRO A 147 -18.85 5.32 -12.54
N GLN A 148 -18.59 5.64 -11.27
CA GLN A 148 -17.86 6.84 -10.88
C GLN A 148 -16.39 6.77 -11.30
N TYR A 149 -15.75 5.60 -11.15
CA TYR A 149 -14.35 5.39 -11.49
C TYR A 149 -14.10 5.45 -13.01
N VAL A 150 -14.92 4.78 -13.80
CA VAL A 150 -14.77 4.77 -15.26
C VAL A 150 -15.07 6.11 -15.92
N ARG A 151 -15.78 7.02 -15.24
CA ARG A 151 -15.95 8.41 -15.70
C ARG A 151 -14.68 9.22 -15.56
N ALA A 152 -13.87 8.95 -14.54
CA ALA A 152 -12.64 9.67 -14.25
C ALA A 152 -11.41 9.08 -14.96
N ASN A 153 -11.40 7.78 -15.20
CA ASN A 153 -10.24 7.02 -15.61
C ASN A 153 -10.41 6.33 -16.97
N PHE A 154 -9.31 6.11 -17.68
CA PHE A 154 -9.30 5.50 -19.02
C PHE A 154 -9.10 3.97 -19.03
N ASP A 155 -9.06 3.31 -17.89
CA ASP A 155 -8.73 1.88 -17.76
C ASP A 155 -9.61 0.96 -18.62
N ASN A 156 -10.85 1.34 -18.87
CA ASN A 156 -11.81 0.63 -19.71
C ASN A 156 -12.25 1.42 -20.94
N ALA A 157 -11.52 2.46 -21.30
CA ALA A 157 -11.83 3.21 -22.50
C ALA A 157 -11.67 2.33 -23.75
N PRO A 158 -12.45 2.54 -24.81
CA PRO A 158 -12.31 1.82 -26.05
C PRO A 158 -10.90 1.97 -26.62
N ASP A 159 -10.26 0.87 -27.00
CA ASP A 159 -8.96 0.89 -27.65
C ASP A 159 -9.13 1.27 -29.14
N ASN A 160 -9.14 2.56 -29.40
CA ASN A 160 -9.21 3.14 -30.74
C ASN A 160 -8.31 4.38 -30.86
N GLU A 161 -8.10 4.84 -32.07
CA GLU A 161 -7.21 5.96 -32.37
C GLU A 161 -7.62 7.26 -31.63
N THR A 162 -8.92 7.55 -31.56
CA THR A 162 -9.44 8.72 -30.86
C THR A 162 -9.10 8.70 -29.38
N THR A 163 -9.32 7.57 -28.71
CA THR A 163 -9.00 7.40 -27.30
C THR A 163 -7.49 7.49 -27.04
N ARG A 164 -6.68 6.82 -27.87
CA ARG A 164 -5.22 6.90 -27.75
C ARG A 164 -4.69 8.31 -27.94
N ALA A 165 -5.20 9.06 -28.93
CA ALA A 165 -4.84 10.46 -29.16
C ALA A 165 -5.24 11.36 -27.99
N LEU A 166 -6.42 11.13 -27.40
CA LEU A 166 -6.88 11.86 -26.23
C LEU A 166 -5.98 11.59 -25.02
N ILE A 167 -5.66 10.33 -24.73
CA ILE A 167 -4.77 9.96 -23.63
C ILE A 167 -3.39 10.56 -23.83
N ALA A 168 -2.81 10.44 -25.04
CA ALA A 168 -1.51 11.02 -25.33
C ALA A 168 -1.48 12.54 -25.13
N ARG A 169 -2.53 13.23 -25.53
CA ARG A 169 -2.68 14.68 -25.30
C ARG A 169 -2.75 14.98 -23.79
N ARG A 170 -3.61 14.29 -23.04
CA ARG A 170 -3.73 14.48 -21.59
C ARG A 170 -2.43 14.19 -20.87
N SER A 171 -1.72 13.12 -21.24
CA SER A 171 -0.41 12.79 -20.69
C SER A 171 0.63 13.89 -20.94
N SER A 172 0.62 14.49 -22.14
CA SER A 172 1.47 15.66 -22.46
C SER A 172 1.11 16.88 -21.61
N ASP A 173 -0.16 17.14 -21.39
CA ASP A 173 -0.63 18.27 -20.57
C ASP A 173 -0.20 18.07 -19.11
N HIS A 174 -0.38 16.88 -18.55
CA HIS A 174 0.07 16.52 -17.20
C HIS A 174 1.59 16.62 -17.05
N ALA A 175 2.37 16.12 -18.01
CA ALA A 175 3.83 16.22 -17.98
C ALA A 175 4.31 17.68 -17.98
N ARG A 176 3.60 18.56 -18.69
CA ARG A 176 3.88 20.00 -18.70
C ARG A 176 3.55 20.63 -17.35
N ALA A 177 2.41 20.32 -16.78
CA ALA A 177 1.97 20.82 -15.46
C ALA A 177 2.92 20.38 -14.34
N LEU A 178 3.48 19.17 -14.43
CA LEU A 178 4.48 18.67 -13.48
C LEU A 178 5.84 19.37 -13.58
N GLY A 179 6.12 20.07 -14.71
CA GLY A 179 7.42 20.71 -14.92
C GLY A 179 8.60 19.75 -15.08
N VAL A 180 8.35 18.45 -15.14
CA VAL A 180 9.33 17.39 -15.36
C VAL A 180 8.96 16.61 -16.62
N ALA A 181 9.90 16.40 -17.50
CA ALA A 181 9.67 15.70 -18.77
C ALA A 181 9.32 14.23 -18.61
N ARG A 182 9.47 13.66 -17.40
CA ARG A 182 9.12 12.27 -17.05
C ARG A 182 9.42 11.94 -15.63
N ALA A 183 8.52 11.54 -14.85
CA ALA A 183 8.85 10.79 -13.66
C ALA A 183 8.33 9.34 -13.72
N VAL A 184 7.35 9.06 -14.57
CA VAL A 184 6.67 7.76 -14.54
C VAL A 184 6.15 7.42 -15.92
N ASP A 185 6.35 6.19 -16.34
CA ASP A 185 5.87 5.68 -17.61
C ASP A 185 4.34 5.78 -17.65
N HIS A 186 3.84 6.52 -18.65
CA HIS A 186 2.42 6.55 -18.93
C HIS A 186 2.10 5.26 -19.69
N GLY A 187 1.75 4.22 -18.92
CA GLY A 187 1.41 2.93 -19.52
C GLY A 187 0.27 3.02 -20.53
N GLU A 188 0.22 2.08 -21.44
CA GLU A 188 -0.93 1.88 -22.31
C GLU A 188 -2.22 1.81 -21.50
N PRO A 189 -3.36 2.32 -22.01
CA PRO A 189 -4.63 2.25 -21.31
C PRO A 189 -4.96 0.83 -20.85
N GLY A 190 -5.28 0.65 -19.60
CA GLY A 190 -5.60 -0.64 -19.00
C GLY A 190 -4.41 -1.56 -18.73
N LEU A 191 -3.19 -1.13 -19.01
CA LEU A 191 -1.98 -1.89 -18.71
C LEU A 191 -1.10 -1.12 -17.74
N TYR A 192 -0.94 -1.67 -16.54
CA TYR A 192 0.04 -1.20 -15.54
C TYR A 192 1.02 -2.34 -15.29
N PRO A 193 1.88 -2.69 -16.27
CA PRO A 193 2.75 -3.84 -16.12
C PRO A 193 3.71 -3.61 -14.97
N PHE A 194 3.95 -4.66 -14.19
CA PHE A 194 5.22 -4.77 -13.50
C PHE A 194 6.29 -4.80 -14.60
N PRO A 195 7.26 -3.88 -14.59
CA PRO A 195 8.19 -3.71 -15.71
C PRO A 195 9.05 -4.94 -16.01
N SER A 196 9.13 -5.89 -15.06
CA SER A 196 9.82 -7.17 -15.28
C SER A 196 9.29 -8.24 -14.32
N PRO A 197 9.35 -9.53 -14.71
CA PRO A 197 9.10 -10.65 -13.81
C PRO A 197 9.97 -10.54 -12.55
N GLY A 198 9.37 -10.72 -11.38
CA GLY A 198 10.07 -10.67 -10.10
C GLY A 198 10.16 -9.28 -9.46
N ARG A 199 9.82 -8.22 -10.16
CA ARG A 199 9.76 -6.87 -9.58
C ARG A 199 8.56 -6.76 -8.63
N TRP A 200 8.81 -6.39 -7.37
CA TRP A 200 7.79 -6.35 -6.32
C TRP A 200 7.03 -5.01 -6.23
N TRP A 201 7.38 -4.03 -7.05
CA TRP A 201 6.77 -2.69 -7.05
C TRP A 201 6.57 -2.18 -8.47
N SER A 202 5.61 -1.27 -8.62
CA SER A 202 5.38 -0.50 -9.83
C SER A 202 4.88 0.90 -9.45
N ALA A 203 5.24 1.87 -10.26
CA ALA A 203 4.71 3.22 -10.20
C ALA A 203 4.39 3.68 -11.62
N SER A 204 3.20 4.21 -11.82
CA SER A 204 2.77 4.75 -13.12
C SER A 204 1.85 5.94 -12.91
N ARG A 205 2.02 6.96 -13.74
CA ARG A 205 1.09 8.09 -13.76
C ARG A 205 0.12 7.92 -14.92
N THR A 206 -1.16 7.98 -14.63
CA THR A 206 -2.22 7.80 -15.61
C THR A 206 -3.00 9.09 -15.79
N SER A 207 -3.46 9.30 -17.01
CA SER A 207 -4.28 10.44 -17.34
C SER A 207 -5.69 10.28 -16.77
N LEU A 208 -6.26 11.40 -16.35
CA LEU A 208 -7.68 11.51 -16.02
C LEU A 208 -8.49 12.01 -17.25
N ALA A 209 -9.78 11.71 -17.26
CA ALA A 209 -10.71 12.21 -18.27
C ALA A 209 -10.71 13.75 -18.29
N PRO A 210 -11.09 14.39 -19.42
CA PRO A 210 -10.94 15.85 -19.59
C PRO A 210 -11.63 16.72 -18.52
N ASP A 211 -12.74 16.24 -17.95
CA ASP A 211 -13.50 16.97 -16.94
C ASP A 211 -13.04 16.68 -15.51
N PHE A 212 -11.92 15.94 -15.37
CA PHE A 212 -11.37 15.54 -14.08
C PHE A 212 -9.93 16.05 -13.91
N VAL A 213 -9.69 16.76 -12.83
CA VAL A 213 -8.35 17.16 -12.41
C VAL A 213 -7.88 16.38 -11.17
N THR A 214 -8.80 15.67 -10.52
CA THR A 214 -8.56 14.78 -9.38
C THR A 214 -9.56 13.62 -9.37
N GLU A 215 -9.28 12.57 -8.61
CA GLU A 215 -10.19 11.42 -8.43
C GLU A 215 -11.27 11.74 -7.37
N SER A 216 -12.24 12.56 -7.76
CA SER A 216 -13.43 12.92 -6.99
C SER A 216 -14.72 12.64 -7.78
N LEU A 217 -15.89 12.70 -7.15
CA LEU A 217 -17.16 12.39 -7.82
C LEU A 217 -17.51 13.37 -8.96
N ASP A 218 -17.07 14.60 -8.85
CA ASP A 218 -17.33 15.68 -9.82
C ASP A 218 -16.07 16.13 -10.59
N GLY A 219 -14.92 15.50 -10.33
CA GLY A 219 -13.65 15.81 -10.95
C GLY A 219 -12.96 17.08 -10.42
N ALA A 220 -13.64 17.85 -9.56
CA ALA A 220 -13.09 19.08 -9.00
C ALA A 220 -12.21 18.80 -7.77
N PRO A 221 -11.23 19.67 -7.46
CA PRO A 221 -10.36 19.53 -6.29
C PRO A 221 -11.15 19.37 -4.99
N VAL A 222 -10.66 18.53 -4.10
CA VAL A 222 -11.31 18.22 -2.82
C VAL A 222 -10.46 18.59 -1.60
N ALA A 223 -9.18 18.95 -1.81
CA ALA A 223 -8.27 19.44 -0.79
C ALA A 223 -7.24 20.42 -1.42
N PRO A 224 -6.42 21.12 -0.63
CA PRO A 224 -5.28 21.88 -1.14
C PRO A 224 -4.25 20.98 -1.81
N LEU A 225 -3.44 21.57 -2.69
CA LEU A 225 -2.32 20.88 -3.33
C LEU A 225 -1.36 20.29 -2.29
N MET A 226 -0.86 19.11 -2.57
CA MET A 226 0.14 18.42 -1.77
C MET A 226 1.55 18.57 -2.37
N GLY A 227 2.55 18.37 -1.52
CA GLY A 227 3.92 18.19 -1.96
C GLY A 227 4.46 19.38 -2.77
N GLU A 228 4.93 19.10 -3.97
CA GLU A 228 5.54 20.07 -4.88
C GLU A 228 4.63 20.47 -6.05
N TYR A 229 3.37 20.03 -6.04
CA TYR A 229 2.45 20.34 -7.12
C TYR A 229 2.07 21.82 -7.12
N ALA A 230 2.08 22.43 -8.31
CA ALA A 230 1.60 23.78 -8.57
C ALA A 230 0.25 23.79 -9.29
N GLU A 231 -0.17 22.63 -9.82
CA GLU A 231 -1.39 22.45 -10.63
C GLU A 231 -2.13 21.20 -10.15
N TYR A 232 -3.46 21.23 -10.24
CA TYR A 232 -4.28 20.06 -9.93
C TYR A 232 -4.27 19.02 -11.05
N ASP A 233 -4.23 19.47 -12.31
CA ASP A 233 -4.38 18.64 -13.50
C ASP A 233 -3.06 17.97 -13.90
N VAL A 234 -2.59 17.08 -13.05
CA VAL A 234 -1.34 16.32 -13.24
C VAL A 234 -1.57 14.83 -13.43
N GLY A 235 -2.83 14.41 -13.60
CA GLY A 235 -3.20 12.98 -13.60
C GLY A 235 -3.11 12.35 -12.21
N THR A 236 -3.18 11.03 -12.15
CA THR A 236 -3.05 10.28 -10.90
C THR A 236 -1.82 9.36 -10.92
N LEU A 237 -0.99 9.44 -9.88
CA LEU A 237 0.11 8.50 -9.67
C LEU A 237 -0.44 7.25 -8.99
N ARG A 238 -0.17 6.09 -9.57
CA ARG A 238 -0.56 4.79 -9.02
C ARG A 238 0.69 4.03 -8.63
N VAL A 239 0.81 3.75 -7.36
CA VAL A 239 1.89 2.93 -6.81
C VAL A 239 1.32 1.63 -6.30
N ARG A 240 2.02 0.53 -6.57
CA ARG A 240 1.68 -0.80 -6.07
C ARG A 240 2.93 -1.49 -5.58
N THR A 241 2.84 -2.11 -4.42
CA THR A 241 3.92 -2.95 -3.88
C THR A 241 3.35 -4.29 -3.45
N VAL A 242 3.80 -5.37 -4.09
CA VAL A 242 3.39 -6.70 -3.67
C VAL A 242 3.98 -7.02 -2.30
N PRO A 243 3.23 -7.70 -1.43
CA PRO A 243 1.95 -8.34 -1.73
C PRO A 243 0.72 -7.57 -1.26
N ASN A 244 0.86 -6.38 -0.66
CA ASN A 244 -0.21 -5.93 0.21
C ASN A 244 -0.51 -4.42 0.21
N PHE A 245 0.02 -3.65 -0.73
CA PHE A 245 -0.19 -2.20 -0.74
C PHE A 245 -0.37 -1.64 -2.14
N TRP A 246 -1.29 -0.69 -2.26
CA TRP A 246 -1.38 0.22 -3.39
C TRP A 246 -1.86 1.60 -2.95
N CYS A 247 -1.56 2.61 -3.73
CA CYS A 247 -2.17 3.92 -3.59
C CYS A 247 -2.49 4.56 -4.95
N HIS A 248 -3.47 5.44 -4.93
CA HIS A 248 -3.79 6.39 -5.96
C HIS A 248 -3.54 7.78 -5.42
N ALA A 249 -2.74 8.56 -6.12
CA ALA A 249 -2.27 9.87 -5.67
C ALA A 249 -2.57 10.93 -6.71
N SER A 250 -3.62 11.71 -6.45
CA SER A 250 -3.92 12.96 -7.13
C SER A 250 -3.07 14.10 -6.56
N ALA A 251 -3.11 15.29 -7.16
CA ALA A 251 -2.30 16.42 -6.67
C ALA A 251 -2.73 16.94 -5.29
N ASP A 252 -3.96 16.69 -4.89
CA ASP A 252 -4.59 17.21 -3.68
C ASP A 252 -4.80 16.18 -2.56
N HIS A 253 -4.79 14.90 -2.89
CA HIS A 253 -4.96 13.84 -1.91
C HIS A 253 -4.38 12.51 -2.39
N VAL A 254 -4.15 11.61 -1.43
CA VAL A 254 -3.75 10.23 -1.70
C VAL A 254 -4.71 9.28 -1.02
N VAL A 255 -5.10 8.22 -1.74
CA VAL A 255 -5.84 7.11 -1.14
C VAL A 255 -4.94 5.88 -1.13
N ALA A 256 -4.56 5.47 0.06
CA ALA A 256 -3.64 4.37 0.31
C ALA A 256 -4.41 3.16 0.86
N THR A 257 -4.22 2.00 0.27
CA THR A 257 -4.87 0.75 0.67
C THR A 257 -3.83 -0.28 1.06
N ARG A 258 -3.99 -0.87 2.24
CA ARG A 258 -3.12 -1.93 2.76
C ARG A 258 -3.92 -3.16 3.15
N LEU A 259 -3.49 -4.30 2.64
CA LEU A 259 -4.05 -5.61 3.00
C LEU A 259 -3.28 -6.22 4.18
N ALA A 260 -4.00 -6.85 5.09
CA ALA A 260 -3.45 -7.67 6.18
C ALA A 260 -4.25 -8.97 6.26
N PRO A 261 -3.71 -10.09 5.73
CA PRO A 261 -4.37 -11.39 5.85
C PRO A 261 -4.63 -11.74 7.32
N ALA A 262 -5.86 -12.08 7.65
CA ALA A 262 -6.28 -12.53 8.98
C ALA A 262 -6.68 -14.02 8.99
N GLY A 263 -6.39 -14.72 7.89
CA GLY A 263 -6.68 -16.12 7.67
C GLY A 263 -6.96 -16.42 6.21
N PRO A 264 -7.24 -17.66 5.85
CA PRO A 264 -7.51 -18.04 4.46
C PRO A 264 -8.81 -17.44 3.91
N GLU A 265 -9.72 -17.04 4.78
CA GLU A 265 -11.08 -16.59 4.44
C GLU A 265 -11.37 -15.14 4.84
N LEU A 266 -10.41 -14.47 5.46
CA LEU A 266 -10.59 -13.13 5.99
C LEU A 266 -9.36 -12.27 5.72
N THR A 267 -9.59 -11.08 5.20
CA THR A 267 -8.57 -10.06 5.04
C THR A 267 -9.01 -8.76 5.70
N ARG A 268 -8.16 -8.19 6.54
CA ARG A 268 -8.34 -6.82 7.01
C ARG A 268 -7.77 -5.87 5.98
N VAL A 269 -8.58 -4.89 5.60
CA VAL A 269 -8.19 -3.90 4.59
C VAL A 269 -8.27 -2.52 5.22
N ARG A 270 -7.14 -1.82 5.27
CA ARG A 270 -7.08 -0.44 5.73
C ARG A 270 -7.02 0.49 4.53
N VAL A 271 -7.95 1.41 4.45
CA VAL A 271 -7.98 2.48 3.45
C VAL A 271 -7.80 3.82 4.16
N GLN A 272 -6.80 4.58 3.75
CA GLN A 272 -6.47 5.88 4.33
C GLN A 272 -6.50 6.96 3.26
N TRP A 273 -7.15 8.07 3.59
CA TRP A 273 -7.11 9.31 2.82
C TRP A 273 -6.09 10.25 3.44
N LEU A 274 -5.09 10.64 2.66
CA LEU A 274 -4.03 11.54 3.10
C LEU A 274 -4.18 12.86 2.37
N VAL A 275 -3.92 13.94 3.10
CA VAL A 275 -3.87 15.32 2.58
C VAL A 275 -2.59 15.99 3.08
N ASP A 276 -2.26 17.18 2.59
CA ASP A 276 -1.16 17.96 3.16
C ASP A 276 -1.40 18.20 4.67
N ARG A 277 -0.34 18.09 5.47
CA ARG A 277 -0.44 18.18 6.94
C ARG A 277 -0.98 19.52 7.46
N GLU A 278 -0.87 20.58 6.66
CA GLU A 278 -1.37 21.92 7.02
C GLU A 278 -2.86 22.06 6.71
N ALA A 279 -3.44 21.12 5.96
CA ALA A 279 -4.86 21.13 5.60
C ALA A 279 -5.73 20.77 6.81
N VAL A 280 -6.77 21.57 7.06
CA VAL A 280 -7.69 21.44 8.18
C VAL A 280 -9.09 21.10 7.71
N ALA A 281 -9.66 20.02 8.24
CA ALA A 281 -11.04 19.63 7.95
C ALA A 281 -12.04 20.75 8.28
N GLY A 282 -13.00 20.95 7.40
CA GLY A 282 -14.03 22.01 7.53
C GLY A 282 -13.57 23.40 7.12
N ARG A 283 -12.25 23.63 6.97
CA ARG A 283 -11.69 24.87 6.44
C ARG A 283 -11.15 24.68 5.02
N ASP A 284 -10.27 23.71 4.85
CA ASP A 284 -9.48 23.50 3.63
C ASP A 284 -10.00 22.33 2.81
N TYR A 285 -10.66 21.36 3.44
CA TYR A 285 -11.35 20.25 2.79
C TYR A 285 -12.58 19.79 3.57
N ASP A 286 -13.53 19.21 2.83
CA ASP A 286 -14.75 18.60 3.37
C ASP A 286 -14.65 17.07 3.22
N PRO A 287 -14.67 16.30 4.33
CA PRO A 287 -14.74 14.83 4.25
C PRO A 287 -15.89 14.31 3.41
N GLY A 288 -17.03 15.04 3.37
CA GLY A 288 -18.18 14.70 2.54
C GLY A 288 -17.90 14.74 1.04
N ARG A 289 -16.86 15.46 0.59
CA ARG A 289 -16.39 15.50 -0.80
C ARG A 289 -15.15 14.63 -1.02
N LEU A 290 -14.25 14.57 -0.05
CA LEU A 290 -12.99 13.84 -0.14
C LEU A 290 -13.19 12.31 -0.20
N LEU A 291 -14.09 11.76 0.63
CA LEU A 291 -14.17 10.32 0.84
C LEU A 291 -14.97 9.56 -0.24
N PRO A 292 -16.10 10.06 -0.77
CA PRO A 292 -17.09 9.22 -1.45
C PRO A 292 -16.57 8.47 -2.68
N PHE A 293 -15.70 9.08 -3.49
CA PHE A 293 -15.20 8.45 -4.72
C PHE A 293 -14.54 7.10 -4.44
N TRP A 294 -13.55 7.09 -3.58
CA TRP A 294 -12.80 5.87 -3.24
C TRP A 294 -13.49 4.98 -2.22
N ARG A 295 -14.30 5.55 -1.32
CA ARG A 295 -15.11 4.74 -0.42
C ARG A 295 -16.08 3.86 -1.19
N VAL A 296 -16.85 4.44 -2.10
CA VAL A 296 -17.83 3.68 -2.89
C VAL A 296 -17.14 2.66 -3.80
N THR A 297 -16.03 3.04 -4.45
CA THR A 297 -15.26 2.12 -5.31
C THR A 297 -14.73 0.94 -4.50
N SER A 298 -14.12 1.18 -3.36
CA SER A 298 -13.60 0.14 -2.47
C SER A 298 -14.70 -0.81 -1.96
N GLU A 299 -15.83 -0.28 -1.50
CA GLU A 299 -16.93 -1.09 -0.99
C GLU A 299 -17.56 -1.97 -2.09
N GLN A 300 -17.60 -1.49 -3.33
CA GLN A 300 -18.01 -2.28 -4.50
C GLN A 300 -17.02 -3.43 -4.75
N ASP A 301 -15.71 -3.16 -4.69
CA ASP A 301 -14.66 -4.17 -4.84
C ASP A 301 -14.72 -5.23 -3.75
N TRP A 302 -14.88 -4.82 -2.49
CA TRP A 302 -14.97 -5.78 -1.38
C TRP A 302 -16.16 -6.73 -1.57
N SER A 303 -17.30 -6.19 -1.99
CA SER A 303 -18.49 -6.99 -2.32
C SER A 303 -18.25 -8.00 -3.46
N LEU A 304 -17.50 -7.59 -4.51
CA LEU A 304 -17.11 -8.50 -5.60
C LEU A 304 -16.20 -9.61 -5.09
N CYS A 305 -15.15 -9.25 -4.34
CA CYS A 305 -14.18 -10.20 -3.79
C CYS A 305 -14.83 -11.23 -2.87
N GLU A 306 -15.76 -10.82 -2.00
CA GLU A 306 -16.50 -11.74 -1.13
C GLU A 306 -17.39 -12.71 -1.90
N ARG A 307 -18.07 -12.21 -2.95
CA ARG A 307 -18.88 -13.07 -3.82
C ARG A 307 -18.00 -14.05 -4.59
N ASN A 308 -16.87 -13.59 -5.13
CA ASN A 308 -15.91 -14.44 -5.82
C ASN A 308 -15.32 -15.48 -4.88
N HIS A 309 -14.95 -15.09 -3.65
CA HIS A 309 -14.44 -16.03 -2.65
C HIS A 309 -15.43 -17.18 -2.35
N ARG A 310 -16.72 -16.87 -2.23
CA ARG A 310 -17.75 -17.90 -2.09
C ARG A 310 -17.82 -18.83 -3.32
N GLY A 311 -17.65 -18.26 -4.52
CA GLY A 311 -17.66 -19.00 -5.78
C GLY A 311 -16.49 -20.00 -5.89
N VAL A 312 -15.26 -19.56 -5.59
CA VAL A 312 -14.06 -20.41 -5.69
C VAL A 312 -14.05 -21.53 -4.64
N ARG A 313 -14.85 -21.42 -3.59
CA ARG A 313 -15.03 -22.50 -2.59
C ARG A 313 -16.06 -23.54 -2.99
N ASN A 314 -16.79 -23.33 -4.08
CA ASN A 314 -17.76 -24.32 -4.56
C ASN A 314 -17.02 -25.57 -5.05
N PRO A 315 -17.43 -26.78 -4.66
CA PRO A 315 -16.77 -28.02 -5.11
C PRO A 315 -16.75 -28.23 -6.63
N ALA A 316 -17.63 -27.56 -7.36
CA ALA A 316 -17.67 -27.60 -8.83
C ALA A 316 -16.77 -26.56 -9.49
N PHE A 317 -16.09 -25.71 -8.71
CA PHE A 317 -15.21 -24.68 -9.29
C PHE A 317 -13.97 -25.31 -9.92
N VAL A 318 -13.77 -24.99 -11.18
CA VAL A 318 -12.55 -25.32 -11.94
C VAL A 318 -11.97 -23.99 -12.43
N PRO A 319 -10.68 -23.68 -12.14
CA PRO A 319 -10.07 -22.43 -12.58
C PRO A 319 -10.13 -22.27 -14.11
N GLY A 320 -10.57 -21.10 -14.56
CA GLY A 320 -10.51 -20.71 -15.96
C GLY A 320 -9.13 -20.15 -16.35
N PRO A 321 -8.86 -19.96 -17.63
CA PRO A 321 -7.65 -19.30 -18.10
C PRO A 321 -7.71 -17.79 -17.85
N TYR A 322 -6.55 -17.18 -17.62
CA TYR A 322 -6.41 -15.72 -17.62
C TYR A 322 -6.41 -15.15 -19.06
N SER A 323 -6.95 -13.95 -19.20
CA SER A 323 -6.86 -13.18 -20.43
C SER A 323 -5.47 -12.58 -20.59
N LEU A 324 -4.73 -13.02 -21.61
CA LEU A 324 -3.40 -12.47 -21.91
C LEU A 324 -3.43 -10.98 -22.30
N ALA A 325 -4.59 -10.46 -22.72
CA ALA A 325 -4.75 -9.06 -23.09
C ALA A 325 -5.18 -8.15 -21.91
N ARG A 326 -5.78 -8.71 -20.85
CA ARG A 326 -6.42 -7.92 -19.80
C ARG A 326 -5.90 -8.22 -18.39
N GLU A 327 -5.35 -9.42 -18.15
CA GLU A 327 -4.99 -9.92 -16.84
C GLU A 327 -3.47 -10.20 -16.70
N GLN A 328 -2.65 -9.54 -17.50
CA GLN A 328 -1.18 -9.71 -17.46
C GLN A 328 -0.59 -9.44 -16.08
N ASN A 329 -1.14 -8.46 -15.35
CA ASN A 329 -0.67 -8.14 -14.00
C ASN A 329 -1.12 -9.16 -12.95
N VAL A 330 -2.25 -9.84 -13.16
CA VAL A 330 -2.70 -10.97 -12.32
C VAL A 330 -1.76 -12.15 -12.55
N ILE A 331 -1.41 -12.45 -13.81
CA ILE A 331 -0.43 -13.49 -14.16
C ILE A 331 0.93 -13.18 -13.53
N ALA A 332 1.43 -11.96 -13.68
CA ALA A 332 2.71 -11.55 -13.10
C ALA A 332 2.74 -11.67 -11.57
N PHE A 333 1.63 -11.38 -10.91
CA PHE A 333 1.51 -11.59 -9.47
C PHE A 333 1.50 -13.08 -9.11
N ALA A 334 0.77 -13.90 -9.86
CA ALA A 334 0.75 -15.35 -9.62
C ALA A 334 2.16 -15.96 -9.77
N ASP A 335 2.91 -15.57 -10.80
CA ASP A 335 4.29 -16.00 -11.03
C ASP A 335 5.21 -15.57 -9.88
N TRP A 336 5.12 -14.29 -9.46
CA TRP A 336 5.88 -13.78 -8.33
C TRP A 336 5.57 -14.57 -7.04
N TYR A 337 4.28 -14.81 -6.76
CA TYR A 337 3.84 -15.52 -5.56
C TYR A 337 4.32 -16.98 -5.56
N LEU A 338 4.21 -17.68 -6.69
CA LEU A 338 4.64 -19.07 -6.82
C LEU A 338 6.16 -19.20 -6.65
N ALA A 339 6.94 -18.27 -7.20
CA ALA A 339 8.38 -18.25 -7.01
C ALA A 339 8.75 -18.12 -5.52
N ARG A 340 8.10 -17.20 -4.78
CA ARG A 340 8.33 -17.02 -3.33
C ARG A 340 7.95 -18.24 -2.49
N VAL A 341 6.85 -18.91 -2.83
CA VAL A 341 6.43 -20.14 -2.14
C VAL A 341 7.41 -21.29 -2.41
N ALA A 342 7.92 -21.39 -3.65
CA ALA A 342 8.92 -22.39 -4.02
C ALA A 342 10.23 -22.18 -3.25
N ASP A 343 10.73 -20.94 -3.16
CA ASP A 343 11.93 -20.58 -2.41
C ASP A 343 11.78 -20.88 -0.91
N ALA A 344 10.64 -20.51 -0.31
CA ALA A 344 10.35 -20.83 1.09
C ALA A 344 10.27 -22.33 1.35
N GLY A 345 9.75 -23.11 0.40
CA GLY A 345 9.69 -24.57 0.48
C GLY A 345 11.06 -25.26 0.38
N GLN A 346 12.07 -24.62 -0.20
CA GLN A 346 13.44 -25.11 -0.24
C GLN A 346 14.17 -24.85 1.08
N VAL A 347 13.96 -23.65 1.67
CA VAL A 347 14.55 -23.28 2.97
C VAL A 347 14.03 -24.17 4.10
N ALA A 348 12.77 -24.56 4.06
CA ALA A 348 12.15 -25.44 5.07
C ALA A 348 12.63 -26.92 5.00
N LYS A 349 13.37 -27.30 3.96
CA LYS A 349 13.92 -28.66 3.76
C LYS A 349 15.43 -28.76 4.03
N ALA A 350 16.09 -27.62 4.23
CA ALA A 350 17.51 -27.54 4.57
C ALA A 350 17.69 -27.36 6.09
#